data_75cc0685146f8f8fed13874ab39e0654
#
_entry.id   75cc0685146f8f8fed13874ab39e0654
#
_cell.length_a   1.000
_cell.length_b   1.000
_cell.length_c   1.000
_cell.angle_alpha   90.00
_cell.angle_beta   90.00
_cell.angle_gamma   90.00
#
_symmetry.space_group_name_H-M   'P 1'
#
loop_
_entity.id
_entity.type
_entity.pdbx_description
1 polymer ?
#
loop_
_entity_poly.entity_id
_entity_poly.type
_entity_poly.pdbx_seq_one_letter_code
_entity_poly.pdbx_strand_id
1 'polypeptide(L)'
;TAYCRIRYADGTLDYGRAERQRKIISLIFEKAKKMNLNQLTNAINGVLDNVVTSVPVAEIIGMIPSVFDFSLADQTGFPFEKFGSMKKVPEINISDPVFAMTLESNVSELHKYLFGVDGYEPTSRIKDISAYLQALYDKNYYPGNIYQ
;
A
#
# COMPACT_ATOMS: atom_id res chain seq x y z
N THR A 1 -6.99 10.20 -13.78
CA THR A 1 -6.48 8.84 -14.08
C THR A 1 -5.09 8.84 -14.70
N ALA A 2 -4.77 9.73 -15.66
CA ALA A 2 -3.42 9.80 -16.24
C ALA A 2 -2.34 10.04 -15.17
N TYR A 3 -2.54 11.01 -14.28
CA TYR A 3 -1.61 11.33 -13.19
C TYR A 3 -1.27 10.12 -12.32
N CYS A 4 -2.25 9.28 -11.97
CA CYS A 4 -2.03 8.05 -11.18
C CYS A 4 -1.26 6.96 -11.95
N ARG A 5 -1.10 7.07 -13.25
CA ARG A 5 -0.45 6.06 -14.12
C ARG A 5 0.98 6.42 -14.53
N ILE A 6 1.41 7.64 -14.26
CA ILE A 6 2.77 8.08 -14.58
C ILE A 6 3.78 7.22 -13.82
N ARG A 7 4.78 6.68 -14.53
CA ARG A 7 5.85 5.84 -13.95
C ARG A 7 7.23 6.46 -14.12
N TYR A 8 7.46 7.23 -15.18
CA TYR A 8 8.81 7.60 -15.61
C TYR A 8 9.11 9.11 -15.57
N ALA A 9 8.17 9.95 -15.13
CA ALA A 9 8.32 11.39 -15.21
C ALA A 9 9.35 11.99 -14.22
N ASP A 10 9.63 11.29 -13.12
CA ASP A 10 10.46 11.76 -12.01
C ASP A 10 11.52 10.77 -11.52
N GLY A 11 11.71 9.66 -12.25
CA GLY A 11 12.64 8.63 -11.88
C GLY A 11 12.22 7.75 -10.69
N THR A 12 11.08 8.03 -10.06
CA THR A 12 10.62 7.31 -8.86
C THR A 12 9.85 6.01 -9.17
N LEU A 13 9.64 5.70 -10.46
CA LEU A 13 9.02 4.47 -10.94
C LEU A 13 7.70 4.14 -10.22
N ASP A 14 7.59 2.95 -9.68
CA ASP A 14 6.38 2.46 -9.01
C ASP A 14 6.14 3.10 -7.63
N TYR A 15 7.19 3.55 -6.95
CA TYR A 15 7.05 4.25 -5.68
C TYR A 15 6.37 5.61 -5.85
N GLY A 16 6.82 6.41 -6.82
CA GLY A 16 6.19 7.68 -7.15
C GLY A 16 4.77 7.51 -7.67
N ARG A 17 4.49 6.41 -8.39
CA ARG A 17 3.13 6.05 -8.78
C ARG A 17 2.23 5.79 -7.57
N ALA A 18 2.69 5.01 -6.61
CA ALA A 18 1.95 4.72 -5.38
C ALA A 18 1.71 5.98 -4.54
N GLU A 19 2.69 6.87 -4.45
CA GLU A 19 2.56 8.15 -3.78
C GLU A 19 1.51 9.05 -4.46
N ARG A 20 1.55 9.15 -5.79
CA ARG A 20 0.52 9.89 -6.55
C ARG A 20 -0.88 9.32 -6.36
N GLN A 21 -1.01 8.00 -6.27
CA GLN A 21 -2.29 7.35 -5.99
C GLN A 21 -2.80 7.70 -4.58
N ARG A 22 -1.94 7.62 -3.56
CA ARG A 22 -2.30 8.04 -2.19
C ARG A 22 -2.72 9.50 -2.15
N LYS A 23 -1.98 10.40 -2.82
CA LYS A 23 -2.34 11.82 -2.92
C LYS A 23 -3.74 12.04 -3.51
N ILE A 24 -4.10 11.32 -4.57
CA ILE A 24 -5.44 11.42 -5.17
C ILE A 24 -6.51 10.92 -4.19
N ILE A 25 -6.26 9.82 -3.47
CA ILE A 25 -7.19 9.31 -2.45
C ILE A 25 -7.42 10.36 -1.36
N SER A 26 -6.35 10.99 -0.87
CA SER A 26 -6.45 12.09 0.11
C SER A 26 -7.29 13.25 -0.41
N LEU A 27 -7.06 13.68 -1.65
CA LEU A 27 -7.82 14.77 -2.26
C LEU A 27 -9.31 14.43 -2.46
N ILE A 28 -9.60 13.17 -2.79
CA ILE A 28 -10.99 12.68 -2.89
C ILE A 28 -11.65 12.73 -1.51
N PHE A 29 -10.97 12.25 -0.48
CA PHE A 29 -11.47 12.28 0.90
C PHE A 29 -11.72 13.71 1.39
N GLU A 30 -10.76 14.60 1.22
CA GLU A 30 -10.89 16.02 1.54
C GLU A 30 -12.08 16.68 0.83
N LYS A 31 -12.29 16.32 -0.44
CA LYS A 31 -13.44 16.80 -1.20
C LYS A 31 -14.75 16.23 -0.67
N ALA A 32 -14.79 14.94 -0.35
CA ALA A 32 -15.94 14.27 0.22
C ALA A 32 -16.38 14.92 1.54
N LYS A 33 -15.46 15.26 2.41
CA LYS A 33 -15.74 15.95 3.69
C LYS A 33 -16.32 17.35 3.53
N LYS A 34 -16.15 17.98 2.38
CA LYS A 34 -16.73 19.30 2.06
C LYS A 34 -18.11 19.22 1.41
N MET A 35 -18.58 18.03 1.05
CA MET A 35 -19.89 17.79 0.48
C MET A 35 -20.95 17.74 1.58
N ASN A 36 -22.19 18.08 1.25
CA ASN A 36 -23.31 17.74 2.11
C ASN A 36 -23.72 16.27 1.88
N LEU A 37 -24.57 15.75 2.78
CA LEU A 37 -24.97 14.34 2.76
C LEU A 37 -25.62 13.93 1.42
N ASN A 38 -26.47 14.77 0.85
CA ASN A 38 -27.13 14.47 -0.43
C ASN A 38 -26.14 14.41 -1.58
N GLN A 39 -25.20 15.34 -1.63
CA GLN A 39 -24.13 15.35 -2.64
C GLN A 39 -23.26 14.11 -2.53
N LEU A 40 -22.89 13.71 -1.31
CA LEU A 40 -22.07 12.53 -1.07
C LEU A 40 -22.82 11.25 -1.45
N THR A 41 -24.08 11.12 -1.07
CA THR A 41 -24.94 9.98 -1.44
C THR A 41 -25.08 9.87 -2.96
N ASN A 42 -25.33 10.98 -3.66
CA ASN A 42 -25.43 10.98 -5.12
C ASN A 42 -24.11 10.61 -5.80
N ALA A 43 -22.98 11.10 -5.28
CA ALA A 43 -21.66 10.75 -5.80
C ALA A 43 -21.36 9.26 -5.64
N ILE A 44 -21.68 8.67 -4.50
CA ILE A 44 -21.50 7.24 -4.23
C ILE A 44 -22.40 6.41 -5.12
N ASN A 45 -23.69 6.72 -5.21
CA ASN A 45 -24.63 6.01 -6.09
C ASN A 45 -24.18 6.03 -7.56
N GLY A 46 -23.62 7.14 -8.03
CA GLY A 46 -23.10 7.23 -9.40
C GLY A 46 -21.87 6.37 -9.69
N VAL A 47 -21.21 5.83 -8.65
CA VAL A 47 -20.02 4.99 -8.79
C VAL A 47 -20.32 3.52 -8.52
N LEU A 48 -21.34 3.20 -7.72
CA LEU A 48 -21.64 1.86 -7.25
C LEU A 48 -21.85 0.84 -8.37
N ASP A 49 -22.46 1.25 -9.49
CA ASP A 49 -22.66 0.37 -10.65
C ASP A 49 -21.33 -0.10 -11.30
N ASN A 50 -20.24 0.59 -11.01
CA ASN A 50 -18.91 0.28 -11.54
C ASN A 50 -17.99 -0.39 -10.50
N VAL A 51 -18.51 -0.73 -9.33
CA VAL A 51 -17.73 -1.32 -8.23
C VAL A 51 -18.21 -2.73 -7.96
N VAL A 52 -17.29 -3.69 -8.01
CA VAL A 52 -17.54 -5.07 -7.57
C VAL A 52 -17.05 -5.20 -6.13
N THR A 53 -17.94 -5.50 -5.21
CA THR A 53 -17.64 -5.62 -3.79
C THR A 53 -18.49 -6.72 -3.14
N SER A 54 -17.97 -7.31 -2.06
CA SER A 54 -18.72 -8.23 -1.20
C SER A 54 -19.56 -7.51 -0.14
N VAL A 55 -19.37 -6.19 0.01
CA VAL A 55 -20.13 -5.37 0.98
C VAL A 55 -21.48 -5.02 0.38
N PRO A 56 -22.60 -5.30 1.08
CA PRO A 56 -23.94 -4.92 0.61
C PRO A 56 -24.06 -3.40 0.39
N VAL A 57 -24.77 -3.01 -0.69
CA VAL A 57 -24.97 -1.58 -1.03
C VAL A 57 -25.62 -0.81 0.12
N ALA A 58 -26.59 -1.43 0.81
CA ALA A 58 -27.27 -0.81 1.95
C ALA A 58 -26.30 -0.50 3.11
N GLU A 59 -25.30 -1.34 3.32
CA GLU A 59 -24.27 -1.12 4.34
C GLU A 59 -23.35 0.03 3.93
N ILE A 60 -22.93 0.09 2.66
CA ILE A 60 -22.13 1.22 2.14
C ILE A 60 -22.88 2.53 2.34
N ILE A 61 -24.17 2.56 1.98
CA ILE A 61 -25.02 3.77 2.15
C ILE A 61 -25.15 4.13 3.63
N GLY A 62 -25.33 3.14 4.51
CA GLY A 62 -25.40 3.34 5.95
C GLY A 62 -24.12 3.93 6.57
N MET A 63 -22.97 3.71 5.96
CA MET A 63 -21.67 4.27 6.40
C MET A 63 -21.43 5.72 5.94
N ILE A 64 -22.21 6.24 4.99
CA ILE A 64 -21.97 7.58 4.42
C ILE A 64 -21.91 8.69 5.50
N PRO A 65 -22.81 8.74 6.50
CA PRO A 65 -22.74 9.76 7.55
C PRO A 65 -21.43 9.74 8.34
N SER A 66 -20.86 8.55 8.58
CA SER A 66 -19.63 8.37 9.34
C SER A 66 -18.39 8.97 8.65
N VAL A 67 -18.46 9.26 7.34
CA VAL A 67 -17.34 9.90 6.61
C VAL A 67 -16.94 11.23 7.24
N PHE A 68 -17.88 11.96 7.85
CA PHE A 68 -17.63 13.24 8.50
C PHE A 68 -16.84 13.10 9.80
N ASP A 69 -16.94 11.95 10.46
CA ASP A 69 -16.26 11.63 11.72
C ASP A 69 -14.84 11.06 11.49
N PHE A 70 -14.58 10.54 10.28
CA PHE A 70 -13.27 9.99 9.94
C PHE A 70 -12.23 11.08 9.70
N SER A 71 -11.00 10.77 10.05
CA SER A 71 -9.81 11.52 9.63
C SER A 71 -8.84 10.58 8.91
N LEU A 72 -8.13 11.09 7.91
CA LEU A 72 -7.01 10.35 7.35
C LEU A 72 -5.83 10.45 8.31
N ALA A 73 -5.36 9.30 8.77
CA ALA A 73 -4.09 9.17 9.46
C ALA A 73 -2.92 9.35 8.47
N ASP A 74 -1.71 9.30 8.99
CA ASP A 74 -0.50 9.28 8.17
C ASP A 74 -0.54 8.12 7.18
N GLN A 75 0.03 8.36 6.01
CA GLN A 75 0.05 7.39 4.93
C GLN A 75 1.46 6.89 4.72
N THR A 76 1.60 5.58 4.69
CA THR A 76 2.87 4.94 4.40
C THR A 76 2.71 3.82 3.38
N GLY A 77 3.83 3.26 2.93
CA GLY A 77 3.88 2.06 2.09
C GLY A 77 4.54 0.91 2.82
N PHE A 78 4.05 -0.29 2.58
CA PHE A 78 4.70 -1.51 3.03
C PHE A 78 5.40 -2.20 1.84
N PRO A 79 6.59 -2.77 2.00
CA PRO A 79 7.44 -2.77 3.20
C PRO A 79 8.01 -1.38 3.54
N PHE A 80 8.30 -1.14 4.84
CA PHE A 80 8.94 0.11 5.30
C PHE A 80 10.42 0.11 4.86
N GLU A 81 11.17 -0.89 5.31
CA GLU A 81 12.52 -1.14 4.84
C GLU A 81 12.50 -2.17 3.72
N LYS A 82 13.09 -1.81 2.60
CA LYS A 82 13.04 -2.59 1.37
C LYS A 82 14.25 -2.40 0.52
N PHE A 83 14.60 -3.48 -0.18
CA PHE A 83 15.59 -3.46 -1.24
C PHE A 83 14.95 -3.85 -2.56
N GLY A 84 15.15 -3.03 -3.58
CA GLY A 84 15.00 -3.37 -4.98
C GLY A 84 16.37 -3.45 -5.60
N SER A 85 16.56 -4.03 -6.73
CA SER A 85 17.82 -4.11 -7.43
C SER A 85 18.28 -5.52 -7.69
N MET A 86 17.37 -6.24 -8.25
CA MET A 86 17.71 -7.59 -8.68
C MET A 86 17.40 -7.73 -10.16
N LYS A 87 18.22 -8.49 -10.86
CA LYS A 87 17.84 -8.97 -12.18
C LYS A 87 16.58 -9.84 -12.04
N LYS A 88 16.44 -10.87 -12.71
CA LYS A 88 15.40 -11.86 -12.51
C LYS A 88 15.79 -12.79 -11.36
N VAL A 89 14.86 -13.08 -10.45
CA VAL A 89 14.99 -14.14 -9.45
C VAL A 89 14.34 -15.40 -10.03
N PRO A 90 15.15 -16.37 -10.51
CA PRO A 90 14.61 -17.53 -11.25
C PRO A 90 13.69 -18.39 -10.41
N GLU A 91 13.97 -18.51 -9.11
CA GLU A 91 13.23 -19.36 -8.17
C GLU A 91 11.76 -18.97 -8.04
N ILE A 92 11.46 -17.70 -8.17
CA ILE A 92 10.08 -17.16 -8.10
C ILE A 92 9.60 -16.60 -9.44
N ASN A 93 10.45 -16.67 -10.49
CA ASN A 93 10.18 -16.19 -11.84
C ASN A 93 9.73 -14.70 -11.91
N ILE A 94 10.22 -13.87 -11.02
CA ILE A 94 9.91 -12.44 -10.95
C ILE A 94 11.14 -11.64 -11.37
N SER A 95 10.94 -10.67 -12.25
CA SER A 95 11.95 -9.68 -12.61
C SER A 95 11.83 -8.49 -11.68
N ASP A 96 12.98 -8.00 -11.19
CA ASP A 96 13.08 -6.79 -10.40
C ASP A 96 12.18 -6.77 -9.14
N PRO A 97 12.23 -7.83 -8.30
CA PRO A 97 11.42 -7.89 -7.09
C PRO A 97 11.89 -6.88 -6.04
N VAL A 98 10.96 -6.47 -5.20
CA VAL A 98 11.24 -5.68 -4.00
C VAL A 98 11.14 -6.59 -2.78
N PHE A 99 12.24 -6.67 -2.03
CA PHE A 99 12.32 -7.47 -0.81
C PHE A 99 12.14 -6.62 0.44
N ALA A 100 11.38 -7.13 1.39
CA ALA A 100 11.33 -6.57 2.74
C ALA A 100 12.63 -6.94 3.48
N MET A 101 13.32 -5.95 4.05
CA MET A 101 14.60 -6.14 4.73
C MET A 101 14.56 -5.65 6.19
N THR A 102 14.33 -6.52 7.14
CA THR A 102 13.87 -7.91 7.03
C THR A 102 12.35 -7.99 7.03
N LEU A 103 11.77 -9.16 6.70
CA LEU A 103 10.32 -9.31 6.84
C LEU A 103 9.91 -9.20 8.32
N GLU A 104 10.73 -9.71 9.24
CA GLU A 104 10.48 -9.65 10.69
C GLU A 104 10.37 -8.21 11.20
N SER A 105 11.39 -7.37 10.92
CA SER A 105 11.39 -5.96 11.32
C SER A 105 10.22 -5.20 10.72
N ASN A 106 9.93 -5.46 9.44
CA ASN A 106 8.81 -4.84 8.75
C ASN A 106 7.45 -5.22 9.35
N VAL A 107 7.27 -6.48 9.78
CA VAL A 107 6.03 -6.93 10.43
C VAL A 107 5.89 -6.33 11.83
N SER A 108 6.98 -6.25 12.61
CA SER A 108 6.96 -5.58 13.92
C SER A 108 6.60 -4.10 13.79
N GLU A 109 7.19 -3.40 12.82
CA GLU A 109 6.88 -2.00 12.54
C GLU A 109 5.44 -1.82 12.03
N LEU A 110 4.91 -2.77 11.25
CA LEU A 110 3.53 -2.75 10.80
C LEU A 110 2.53 -2.86 11.97
N HIS A 111 2.82 -3.73 12.94
CA HIS A 111 2.01 -3.84 14.17
C HIS A 111 2.03 -2.56 15.00
N LYS A 112 3.20 -1.93 15.11
CA LYS A 112 3.34 -0.63 15.76
C LYS A 112 2.53 0.44 15.03
N TYR A 113 2.66 0.52 13.72
CA TYR A 113 1.97 1.53 12.89
C TYR A 113 0.44 1.38 12.93
N LEU A 114 -0.08 0.15 12.82
CA LEU A 114 -1.53 -0.10 12.74
C LEU A 114 -2.22 -0.13 14.10
N PHE A 115 -1.54 -0.65 15.12
CA PHE A 115 -2.17 -0.99 16.40
C PHE A 115 -1.52 -0.31 17.60
N GLY A 116 -0.44 0.46 17.41
CA GLY A 116 0.33 1.07 18.49
C GLY A 116 1.05 0.05 19.40
N VAL A 117 1.26 -1.17 18.90
CA VAL A 117 1.91 -2.25 19.68
C VAL A 117 3.42 -2.18 19.44
N ASP A 118 4.14 -1.73 20.46
CA ASP A 118 5.62 -1.80 20.47
C ASP A 118 6.09 -3.21 20.81
N GLY A 119 7.18 -3.65 20.18
CA GLY A 119 7.83 -4.91 20.51
C GLY A 119 7.04 -6.16 20.09
N TYR A 120 6.21 -6.07 19.05
CA TYR A 120 5.56 -7.25 18.51
C TYR A 120 6.59 -8.30 18.04
N GLU A 121 6.47 -9.51 18.60
CA GLU A 121 7.32 -10.64 18.23
C GLU A 121 6.73 -11.43 17.05
N PRO A 122 7.40 -11.46 15.91
CA PRO A 122 6.96 -12.22 14.76
C PRO A 122 6.88 -13.73 15.04
N THR A 123 5.85 -14.37 14.50
CA THR A 123 5.67 -15.82 14.63
C THR A 123 6.81 -16.60 13.95
N SER A 124 6.99 -17.86 14.34
CA SER A 124 7.99 -18.75 13.70
C SER A 124 7.83 -18.80 12.19
N ARG A 125 6.59 -18.86 11.69
CA ARG A 125 6.30 -18.85 10.25
C ARG A 125 6.82 -17.56 9.57
N ILE A 126 6.68 -16.42 10.20
CA ILE A 126 7.21 -15.15 9.65
C ILE A 126 8.74 -15.19 9.62
N LYS A 127 9.37 -15.71 10.69
CA LYS A 127 10.83 -15.88 10.77
C LYS A 127 11.34 -16.83 9.69
N ASP A 128 10.67 -17.95 9.45
CA ASP A 128 11.02 -18.91 8.39
C ASP A 128 10.92 -18.28 6.99
N ILE A 129 9.85 -17.52 6.73
CA ILE A 129 9.68 -16.78 5.46
C ILE A 129 10.76 -15.70 5.33
N SER A 130 11.07 -14.98 6.40
CA SER A 130 12.11 -13.96 6.42
C SER A 130 13.47 -14.54 6.06
N ALA A 131 13.85 -15.67 6.65
CA ALA A 131 15.08 -16.38 6.35
C ALA A 131 15.13 -16.85 4.89
N TYR A 132 14.04 -17.37 4.36
CA TYR A 132 13.92 -17.76 2.96
C TYR A 132 14.11 -16.58 2.00
N LEU A 133 13.45 -15.46 2.27
CA LEU A 133 13.57 -14.24 1.46
C LEU A 133 15.00 -13.68 1.52
N GLN A 134 15.64 -13.70 2.69
CA GLN A 134 17.02 -13.29 2.85
C GLN A 134 17.98 -14.17 2.02
N ALA A 135 17.79 -15.46 2.05
CA ALA A 135 18.60 -16.40 1.26
C ALA A 135 18.42 -16.18 -0.27
N LEU A 136 17.20 -15.89 -0.72
CA LEU A 136 16.92 -15.53 -2.11
C LEU A 136 17.61 -14.22 -2.48
N TYR A 137 17.55 -13.23 -1.60
CA TYR A 137 18.21 -11.94 -1.79
C TYR A 137 19.72 -12.13 -1.93
N ASP A 138 20.37 -12.77 -0.97
CA ASP A 138 21.82 -12.96 -0.94
C ASP A 138 22.32 -13.70 -2.19
N LYS A 139 21.56 -14.68 -2.66
CA LYS A 139 21.89 -15.46 -3.86
C LYS A 139 21.77 -14.65 -5.17
N ASN A 140 20.80 -13.75 -5.25
CA ASN A 140 20.45 -13.07 -6.49
C ASN A 140 20.80 -11.58 -6.50
N TYR A 141 21.40 -11.08 -5.42
CA TYR A 141 21.77 -9.67 -5.31
C TYR A 141 22.77 -9.26 -6.42
N TYR A 142 22.46 -8.11 -7.03
CA TYR A 142 23.31 -7.53 -8.06
C TYR A 142 23.55 -6.03 -7.78
N PRO A 143 24.77 -5.63 -7.38
CA PRO A 143 25.04 -4.27 -6.93
C PRO A 143 24.99 -3.20 -8.03
N GLY A 144 24.79 -3.56 -9.29
CA GLY A 144 24.79 -2.63 -10.43
C GLY A 144 23.50 -1.88 -10.69
N ASN A 145 22.41 -2.18 -9.98
CA ASN A 145 21.10 -1.56 -10.16
C ASN A 145 20.52 -1.07 -8.83
N ILE A 146 21.16 -0.11 -8.21
CA ILE A 146 20.60 0.53 -7.02
C ILE A 146 19.59 1.55 -7.49
N TYR A 147 18.29 1.22 -7.35
CA TYR A 147 17.25 2.25 -7.38
C TYR A 147 17.37 3.04 -6.08
N GLN A 148 18.11 4.12 -6.14
CA GLN A 148 18.17 5.13 -5.08
C GLN A 148 16.92 6.01 -5.11
#